data_597f0e6cdf1f1790ebffdc61e4302f8d
#
_entry.id   597f0e6cdf1f1790ebffdc61e4302f8d
#
_cell.length_a   1.000
_cell.length_b   1.000
_cell.length_c   1.000
_cell.angle_alpha   90.00
_cell.angle_beta   90.00
_cell.angle_gamma   90.00
#
_symmetry.space_group_name_H-M   'P 1'
#
loop_
_entity.id
_entity.type
_entity.pdbx_description
1 polymer ?
#
loop_
_entity_poly.entity_id
_entity_poly.type
_entity_poly.pdbx_seq_one_letter_code
_entity_poly.pdbx_strand_id
1 'polypeptide(L)'
;MEVKRWIFILSLGVLFFSLAVSETFLLVRNKVFVPLFAGEWGTTNTVLGILGIILMVLGIKKLVRSILHTFIPDKKIDLLSTIYYKRQLKRGPRVVAIGGGTGLPVLLHGLKEYTNNITAIVTVADDGGSSGRLRREFKVPPPGDIRNCLVALADSEPLLEELFQYRFRHDSHLKGHNFGNLFITVLSQVTGDFEKAIKESSKVLAIRGQVIPSTLSNVILEARFEDGKLIKGESRISDSRENKGRIRRVYLNPPDSRPTQEALTAIKEADAIILGPGSLYTSVIPNLLVKGMAEAILSSPAIKIYVCNVMTQPGETDGYTAADHTEAIFLHTGPGIFDYVIVNMEKVPRYLLRKYQEEGAHPVVIDEKRLLEMGLKVIKEKLISNTNYVRHDSGKLSRIIMKLLVDQKLI
;
A
#
# COMPACT_ATOMS: atom_id res chain seq x y z
N MET A 1 34.53 19.63 -5.35
CA MET A 1 35.84 20.06 -4.75
C MET A 1 35.94 19.76 -3.24
N GLU A 2 34.87 19.70 -2.51
CA GLU A 2 34.90 19.52 -1.03
C GLU A 2 35.34 18.10 -0.60
N VAL A 3 34.90 17.04 -1.28
CA VAL A 3 35.24 15.64 -0.94
C VAL A 3 36.75 15.41 -0.88
N LYS A 4 37.52 15.97 -1.85
CA LYS A 4 38.99 15.85 -1.89
C LYS A 4 39.68 16.45 -0.65
N ARG A 5 39.15 17.56 -0.13
CA ARG A 5 39.67 18.20 1.10
C ARG A 5 39.47 17.33 2.34
N TRP A 6 38.34 16.69 2.45
CA TRP A 6 38.04 15.82 3.60
C TRP A 6 38.78 14.51 3.55
N ILE A 7 39.03 13.95 2.36
CA ILE A 7 39.95 12.79 2.17
C ILE A 7 41.35 13.18 2.60
N PHE A 8 41.83 14.35 2.23
CA PHE A 8 43.14 14.83 2.61
C PHE A 8 43.30 14.96 4.15
N ILE A 9 42.30 15.55 4.82
CA ILE A 9 42.32 15.67 6.30
C ILE A 9 42.28 14.30 6.97
N LEU A 10 41.49 13.35 6.44
CA LEU A 10 41.44 11.97 6.91
C LEU A 10 42.82 11.29 6.77
N SER A 11 43.43 11.42 5.60
CA SER A 11 44.77 10.85 5.33
C SER A 11 45.84 11.44 6.22
N LEU A 12 45.79 12.75 6.49
CA LEU A 12 46.69 13.42 7.42
C LEU A 12 46.50 12.90 8.86
N GLY A 13 45.25 12.66 9.28
CA GLY A 13 44.94 12.06 10.58
C GLY A 13 45.48 10.65 10.71
N VAL A 14 45.36 9.83 9.68
CA VAL A 14 45.91 8.47 9.64
C VAL A 14 47.46 8.52 9.73
N LEU A 15 48.08 9.45 9.01
CA LEU A 15 49.55 9.62 9.04
C LEU A 15 50.03 9.97 10.45
N PHE A 16 49.44 10.97 11.13
CA PHE A 16 49.83 11.38 12.47
C PHE A 16 49.62 10.28 13.50
N PHE A 17 48.53 9.55 13.41
CA PHE A 17 48.26 8.41 14.27
C PHE A 17 49.26 7.28 14.05
N SER A 18 49.59 6.95 12.79
CA SER A 18 50.56 5.93 12.45
C SER A 18 51.99 6.26 12.95
N LEU A 19 52.38 7.55 12.87
CA LEU A 19 53.68 8.01 13.38
C LEU A 19 53.74 7.85 14.91
N ALA A 20 52.68 8.27 15.61
CA ALA A 20 52.60 8.12 17.06
C ALA A 20 52.72 6.66 17.54
N VAL A 21 51.98 5.76 16.84
CA VAL A 21 52.03 4.31 17.14
C VAL A 21 53.37 3.71 16.79
N SER A 22 53.98 4.08 15.65
CA SER A 22 55.29 3.56 15.22
C SER A 22 56.39 3.91 16.20
N GLU A 23 56.44 5.16 16.67
CA GLU A 23 57.45 5.59 17.68
C GLU A 23 57.23 4.89 19.03
N THR A 24 55.96 4.76 19.46
CA THR A 24 55.66 4.01 20.69
C THR A 24 56.11 2.54 20.60
N PHE A 25 55.91 1.92 19.42
CA PHE A 25 56.33 0.54 19.17
C PHE A 25 57.87 0.39 19.20
N LEU A 26 58.63 1.34 18.62
CA LEU A 26 60.08 1.34 18.61
C LEU A 26 60.66 1.48 20.04
N LEU A 27 60.03 2.33 20.88
CA LEU A 27 60.44 2.48 22.29
C LEU A 27 60.22 1.17 23.08
N VAL A 28 59.09 0.51 22.89
CA VAL A 28 58.76 -0.77 23.51
C VAL A 28 59.74 -1.87 23.08
N ARG A 29 60.02 -1.96 21.75
CA ARG A 29 60.95 -2.96 21.16
C ARG A 29 62.39 -2.82 21.70
N ASN A 30 62.85 -1.60 21.88
CA ASN A 30 64.20 -1.32 22.36
C ASN A 30 64.37 -1.44 23.91
N LYS A 31 63.34 -1.92 24.63
CA LYS A 31 63.32 -2.06 26.10
C LYS A 31 63.64 -0.75 26.87
N VAL A 32 63.45 0.41 26.20
CA VAL A 32 63.54 1.71 26.85
C VAL A 32 62.25 1.94 27.62
N PHE A 33 62.25 1.71 28.92
CA PHE A 33 61.07 1.98 29.76
C PHE A 33 61.03 3.49 30.03
N VAL A 34 60.45 4.22 29.07
CA VAL A 34 60.04 5.62 29.26
C VAL A 34 58.59 5.60 29.71
N PRO A 35 58.24 6.15 30.89
CA PRO A 35 56.86 6.27 31.29
C PRO A 35 56.10 7.04 30.18
N LEU A 36 54.95 6.54 29.73
CA LEU A 36 54.18 7.08 28.59
C LEU A 36 53.89 8.61 28.64
N PHE A 37 54.11 9.22 29.80
CA PHE A 37 53.87 10.63 30.09
C PHE A 37 55.07 11.37 30.73
N ALA A 38 56.24 10.77 30.87
CA ALA A 38 57.39 11.41 31.49
C ALA A 38 58.46 11.73 30.44
N GLY A 39 58.61 13.01 30.15
CA GLY A 39 59.60 13.57 29.25
C GLY A 39 58.97 14.21 27.98
N GLU A 40 59.73 15.13 27.36
CA GLU A 40 59.26 15.88 26.18
C GLU A 40 58.84 14.96 25.00
N TRP A 41 59.44 13.81 24.82
CA TRP A 41 59.15 12.83 23.77
C TRP A 41 57.80 12.08 23.98
N GLY A 42 57.48 11.71 25.21
CA GLY A 42 56.22 11.02 25.54
C GLY A 42 55.01 11.91 25.38
N THR A 43 55.14 13.19 25.77
CA THR A 43 54.07 14.20 25.59
C THR A 43 53.85 14.51 24.14
N THR A 44 54.89 14.65 23.29
CA THR A 44 54.79 14.94 21.87
C THR A 44 54.05 13.83 21.11
N ASN A 45 54.37 12.55 21.38
CA ASN A 45 53.73 11.41 20.75
C ASN A 45 52.26 11.26 21.14
N THR A 46 51.96 11.51 22.42
CA THR A 46 50.57 11.48 22.90
C THR A 46 49.74 12.58 22.23
N VAL A 47 50.28 13.80 22.13
CA VAL A 47 49.62 14.91 21.43
C VAL A 47 49.42 14.60 19.95
N LEU A 48 50.43 14.03 19.27
CA LEU A 48 50.35 13.66 17.86
C LEU A 48 49.27 12.58 17.62
N GLY A 49 49.19 11.57 18.50
CA GLY A 49 48.18 10.53 18.44
C GLY A 49 46.75 11.05 18.64
N ILE A 50 46.57 11.92 19.64
CA ILE A 50 45.26 12.57 19.89
C ILE A 50 44.86 13.45 18.71
N LEU A 51 45.79 14.25 18.18
CA LEU A 51 45.54 15.09 16.99
C LEU A 51 45.15 14.24 15.77
N GLY A 52 45.86 13.11 15.57
CA GLY A 52 45.53 12.14 14.52
C GLY A 52 44.12 11.62 14.64
N ILE A 53 43.66 11.21 15.82
CA ILE A 53 42.31 10.73 16.08
C ILE A 53 41.29 11.84 15.82
N ILE A 54 41.54 13.06 16.28
CA ILE A 54 40.61 14.20 16.05
C ILE A 54 40.44 14.47 14.56
N LEU A 55 41.55 14.50 13.80
CA LEU A 55 41.53 14.74 12.36
C LEU A 55 40.80 13.58 11.62
N MET A 56 40.97 12.33 12.01
CA MET A 56 40.24 11.20 11.46
C MET A 56 38.73 11.34 11.72
N VAL A 57 38.31 11.62 12.92
CA VAL A 57 36.89 11.79 13.29
C VAL A 57 36.26 12.97 12.50
N LEU A 58 36.96 14.10 12.42
CA LEU A 58 36.50 15.27 11.67
C LEU A 58 36.47 14.97 10.17
N GLY A 59 37.47 14.31 9.63
CA GLY A 59 37.56 13.90 8.22
C GLY A 59 36.40 12.97 7.85
N ILE A 60 36.17 11.90 8.63
CA ILE A 60 35.06 10.96 8.42
C ILE A 60 33.71 11.68 8.51
N LYS A 61 33.46 12.45 9.57
CA LYS A 61 32.20 13.16 9.77
C LYS A 61 31.88 14.12 8.63
N LYS A 62 32.88 14.86 8.16
CA LYS A 62 32.72 15.83 7.06
C LYS A 62 32.65 15.16 5.69
N LEU A 63 33.40 14.08 5.47
CA LEU A 63 33.36 13.28 4.25
C LEU A 63 31.96 12.66 4.07
N VAL A 64 31.45 12.00 5.11
CA VAL A 64 30.10 11.42 5.10
C VAL A 64 29.05 12.51 4.82
N ARG A 65 29.15 13.67 5.49
CA ARG A 65 28.22 14.79 5.24
C ARG A 65 28.33 15.31 3.81
N SER A 66 29.54 15.42 3.25
CA SER A 66 29.75 15.93 1.87
C SER A 66 29.21 14.95 0.82
N ILE A 67 29.39 13.64 1.01
CA ILE A 67 28.83 12.62 0.12
C ILE A 67 27.31 12.66 0.19
N LEU A 68 26.73 12.70 1.37
CA LEU A 68 25.28 12.74 1.56
C LEU A 68 24.65 13.98 0.96
N HIS A 69 25.30 15.15 1.07
CA HIS A 69 24.82 16.40 0.48
C HIS A 69 24.82 16.39 -1.07
N THR A 70 25.70 15.57 -1.67
CA THR A 70 25.76 15.39 -3.12
C THR A 70 24.60 14.52 -3.64
N PHE A 71 24.18 13.52 -2.86
CA PHE A 71 23.10 12.60 -3.25
C PHE A 71 21.70 13.05 -2.79
N ILE A 72 21.61 14.03 -1.86
CA ILE A 72 20.33 14.52 -1.31
C ILE A 72 20.40 16.06 -1.23
N PRO A 73 20.14 16.80 -2.34
CA PRO A 73 20.42 18.21 -2.42
C PRO A 73 19.55 19.13 -1.55
N ASP A 74 18.32 18.74 -1.21
CA ASP A 74 17.39 19.67 -0.58
C ASP A 74 16.51 19.04 0.51
N LYS A 75 17.07 18.92 1.72
CA LYS A 75 16.33 19.04 2.99
C LYS A 75 17.31 18.86 4.16
N LYS A 76 17.13 19.61 5.26
CA LYS A 76 17.66 19.28 6.60
C LYS A 76 17.03 17.94 7.07
N ILE A 77 17.34 16.86 6.38
CA ILE A 77 16.88 15.52 6.76
C ILE A 77 17.89 15.06 7.79
N ASP A 78 17.45 14.94 9.04
CA ASP A 78 18.18 14.19 10.02
C ASP A 78 18.28 12.74 9.52
N LEU A 79 19.48 12.37 9.02
CA LEU A 79 19.72 11.07 8.40
C LEU A 79 19.40 9.92 9.35
N LEU A 80 19.68 10.12 10.64
CA LEU A 80 19.42 9.11 11.66
C LEU A 80 17.91 8.89 11.80
N SER A 81 17.10 9.94 11.83
CA SER A 81 15.65 9.83 11.92
C SER A 81 15.06 9.14 10.68
N THR A 82 15.58 9.46 9.48
CA THR A 82 15.14 8.81 8.22
C THR A 82 15.49 7.33 8.18
N ILE A 83 16.72 6.95 8.58
CA ILE A 83 17.12 5.54 8.64
C ILE A 83 16.30 4.79 9.68
N TYR A 84 16.10 5.40 10.86
CA TYR A 84 15.30 4.83 11.93
C TYR A 84 13.85 4.62 11.48
N TYR A 85 13.24 5.63 10.86
CA TYR A 85 11.89 5.57 10.32
C TYR A 85 11.73 4.47 9.24
N LYS A 86 12.64 4.42 8.25
CA LYS A 86 12.63 3.35 7.22
C LYS A 86 12.82 1.95 7.83
N ARG A 87 13.62 1.82 8.89
CA ARG A 87 13.79 0.55 9.59
C ARG A 87 12.55 0.16 10.38
N GLN A 88 11.86 1.12 10.98
CA GLN A 88 10.61 0.91 11.70
C GLN A 88 9.50 0.45 10.75
N LEU A 89 9.35 1.08 9.59
CA LEU A 89 8.38 0.67 8.56
C LEU A 89 8.61 -0.78 8.06
N LYS A 90 9.87 -1.21 7.94
CA LYS A 90 10.20 -2.59 7.56
C LYS A 90 9.84 -3.63 8.62
N ARG A 91 9.74 -3.21 9.89
CA ARG A 91 9.38 -4.07 11.02
C ARG A 91 7.89 -3.99 11.36
N GLY A 92 7.14 -3.14 10.66
CA GLY A 92 5.70 -3.00 10.85
C GLY A 92 4.93 -4.29 10.52
N PRO A 93 3.63 -4.35 10.89
CA PRO A 93 2.81 -5.54 10.70
C PRO A 93 2.62 -5.86 9.21
N ARG A 94 2.42 -7.14 8.92
CA ARG A 94 2.07 -7.65 7.60
C ARG A 94 0.57 -7.49 7.39
N VAL A 95 0.20 -6.54 6.55
CA VAL A 95 -1.19 -6.17 6.28
C VAL A 95 -1.58 -6.60 4.88
N VAL A 96 -2.59 -7.44 4.76
CA VAL A 96 -3.23 -7.80 3.49
C VAL A 96 -4.49 -6.98 3.33
N ALA A 97 -4.59 -6.21 2.26
CA ALA A 97 -5.78 -5.44 1.90
C ALA A 97 -6.40 -5.99 0.61
N ILE A 98 -7.67 -6.39 0.66
CA ILE A 98 -8.37 -7.09 -0.43
C ILE A 98 -9.49 -6.21 -0.96
N GLY A 99 -9.50 -5.96 -2.27
CA GLY A 99 -10.54 -5.11 -2.87
C GLY A 99 -10.22 -4.71 -4.31
N GLY A 100 -10.58 -3.48 -4.66
CA GLY A 100 -10.39 -2.89 -6.00
C GLY A 100 -11.00 -1.50 -6.08
N GLY A 101 -11.25 -1.03 -7.30
CA GLY A 101 -11.87 0.26 -7.57
C GLY A 101 -11.06 1.45 -7.06
N THR A 102 -11.77 2.47 -6.57
CA THR A 102 -11.18 3.71 -6.04
C THR A 102 -11.05 3.71 -4.51
N GLY A 103 -11.68 2.76 -3.82
CA GLY A 103 -11.69 2.69 -2.36
C GLY A 103 -10.39 2.11 -1.77
N LEU A 104 -9.94 0.98 -2.30
CA LEU A 104 -8.73 0.31 -1.83
C LEU A 104 -7.48 1.21 -1.89
N PRO A 105 -7.22 1.96 -2.97
CA PRO A 105 -6.11 2.92 -3.03
C PRO A 105 -6.09 3.94 -1.89
N VAL A 106 -7.25 4.40 -1.42
CA VAL A 106 -7.34 5.34 -0.29
C VAL A 106 -6.80 4.71 1.00
N LEU A 107 -7.15 3.46 1.28
CA LEU A 107 -6.62 2.71 2.41
C LEU A 107 -5.10 2.50 2.29
N LEU A 108 -4.63 2.05 1.12
CA LEU A 108 -3.22 1.78 0.86
C LEU A 108 -2.34 3.01 1.05
N HIS A 109 -2.82 4.18 0.57
CA HIS A 109 -2.13 5.45 0.74
C HIS A 109 -1.90 5.81 2.22
N GLY A 110 -2.84 5.49 3.09
CA GLY A 110 -2.67 5.71 4.52
C GLY A 110 -1.80 4.66 5.20
N LEU A 111 -1.97 3.37 4.83
CA LEU A 111 -1.22 2.27 5.44
C LEU A 111 0.29 2.33 5.17
N LYS A 112 0.72 2.83 3.98
CA LYS A 112 2.14 2.95 3.63
C LYS A 112 2.95 3.83 4.59
N GLU A 113 2.28 4.69 5.38
CA GLU A 113 2.93 5.53 6.38
C GLU A 113 3.23 4.77 7.70
N TYR A 114 2.69 3.56 7.86
CA TYR A 114 2.86 2.75 9.08
C TYR A 114 3.68 1.49 8.88
N THR A 115 3.65 0.90 7.69
CA THR A 115 4.36 -0.34 7.37
C THR A 115 4.73 -0.43 5.89
N ASN A 116 5.85 -1.08 5.60
CA ASN A 116 6.22 -1.48 4.24
C ASN A 116 5.71 -2.90 3.89
N ASN A 117 5.17 -3.62 4.86
CA ASN A 117 4.75 -5.01 4.69
C ASN A 117 3.27 -5.09 4.28
N ILE A 118 2.91 -4.34 3.22
CA ILE A 118 1.55 -4.26 2.68
C ILE A 118 1.45 -5.17 1.46
N THR A 119 0.42 -6.00 1.42
CA THR A 119 0.01 -6.74 0.22
C THR A 119 -1.39 -6.32 -0.18
N ALA A 120 -1.53 -5.69 -1.34
CA ALA A 120 -2.83 -5.40 -1.94
C ALA A 120 -3.21 -6.56 -2.87
N ILE A 121 -4.28 -7.30 -2.53
CA ILE A 121 -4.89 -8.31 -3.40
C ILE A 121 -6.04 -7.65 -4.14
N VAL A 122 -5.92 -7.56 -5.48
CA VAL A 122 -6.76 -6.70 -6.31
C VAL A 122 -7.59 -7.52 -7.28
N THR A 123 -8.87 -7.16 -7.40
CA THR A 123 -9.76 -7.81 -8.38
C THR A 123 -9.32 -7.56 -9.82
N VAL A 124 -9.57 -8.55 -10.67
CA VAL A 124 -9.33 -8.50 -12.12
C VAL A 124 -10.62 -8.69 -12.91
N ALA A 125 -11.76 -8.29 -12.31
CA ALA A 125 -13.06 -8.41 -12.95
C ALA A 125 -13.48 -7.18 -13.77
N ASP A 126 -12.74 -6.04 -13.69
CA ASP A 126 -13.02 -4.79 -14.41
C ASP A 126 -13.04 -5.02 -15.94
N ASP A 127 -14.13 -4.64 -16.59
CA ASP A 127 -14.32 -4.70 -18.03
C ASP A 127 -14.68 -3.35 -18.65
N GLY A 128 -14.63 -2.28 -17.84
CA GLY A 128 -14.99 -0.93 -18.21
C GLY A 128 -13.85 -0.11 -18.83
N GLY A 129 -14.21 0.97 -19.46
CA GLY A 129 -13.31 2.04 -19.92
C GLY A 129 -12.03 1.59 -20.64
N SER A 130 -10.89 2.11 -20.18
CA SER A 130 -9.54 1.77 -20.71
C SER A 130 -9.16 0.33 -20.44
N SER A 131 -9.43 -0.16 -19.23
CA SER A 131 -9.07 -1.54 -18.81
C SER A 131 -9.79 -2.58 -19.65
N GLY A 132 -11.10 -2.42 -19.85
CA GLY A 132 -11.88 -3.36 -20.64
C GLY A 132 -11.50 -3.38 -22.12
N ARG A 133 -11.12 -2.22 -22.70
CA ARG A 133 -10.59 -2.18 -24.09
C ARG A 133 -9.28 -2.96 -24.21
N LEU A 134 -8.31 -2.70 -23.33
CA LEU A 134 -7.01 -3.36 -23.34
C LEU A 134 -7.15 -4.87 -23.08
N ARG A 135 -8.03 -5.25 -22.14
CA ARG A 135 -8.34 -6.65 -21.87
C ARG A 135 -8.84 -7.39 -23.13
N ARG A 136 -9.75 -6.78 -23.91
CA ARG A 136 -10.30 -7.39 -25.12
C ARG A 136 -9.27 -7.45 -26.25
N GLU A 137 -8.49 -6.40 -26.42
CA GLU A 137 -7.54 -6.25 -27.53
C GLU A 137 -6.27 -7.08 -27.31
N PHE A 138 -5.68 -7.00 -26.12
CA PHE A 138 -4.38 -7.62 -25.81
C PHE A 138 -4.47 -8.94 -25.04
N LYS A 139 -5.68 -9.39 -24.65
CA LYS A 139 -5.92 -10.62 -23.88
C LYS A 139 -5.16 -10.65 -22.52
N VAL A 140 -4.94 -9.48 -21.92
CA VAL A 140 -4.32 -9.31 -20.61
C VAL A 140 -5.39 -9.08 -19.53
N PRO A 141 -5.13 -9.41 -18.26
CA PRO A 141 -6.00 -8.99 -17.16
C PRO A 141 -6.16 -7.46 -17.12
N PRO A 142 -7.30 -6.92 -16.65
CA PRO A 142 -7.55 -5.48 -16.64
C PRO A 142 -6.57 -4.75 -15.70
N PRO A 143 -5.80 -3.77 -16.20
CA PRO A 143 -4.74 -3.15 -15.42
C PRO A 143 -5.22 -2.01 -14.50
N GLY A 144 -6.48 -1.55 -14.61
CA GLY A 144 -6.95 -0.31 -14.00
C GLY A 144 -6.83 -0.27 -12.47
N ASP A 145 -7.37 -1.26 -11.79
CA ASP A 145 -7.34 -1.34 -10.34
C ASP A 145 -5.94 -1.63 -9.81
N ILE A 146 -5.19 -2.50 -10.51
CA ILE A 146 -3.77 -2.76 -10.22
C ILE A 146 -2.98 -1.45 -10.28
N ARG A 147 -3.13 -0.66 -11.36
CA ARG A 147 -2.47 0.63 -11.52
C ARG A 147 -2.84 1.59 -10.38
N ASN A 148 -4.11 1.70 -10.00
CA ASN A 148 -4.56 2.56 -8.91
C ASN A 148 -3.86 2.20 -7.59
N CYS A 149 -3.73 0.91 -7.29
CA CYS A 149 -3.06 0.41 -6.10
C CYS A 149 -1.53 0.64 -6.16
N LEU A 150 -0.90 0.44 -7.32
CA LEU A 150 0.52 0.75 -7.52
C LEU A 150 0.83 2.23 -7.25
N VAL A 151 0.03 3.14 -7.82
CA VAL A 151 0.19 4.59 -7.59
C VAL A 151 -0.04 4.95 -6.11
N ALA A 152 -1.04 4.35 -5.44
CA ALA A 152 -1.29 4.61 -4.03
C ALA A 152 -0.13 4.21 -3.11
N LEU A 153 0.58 3.13 -3.45
CA LEU A 153 1.74 2.64 -2.72
C LEU A 153 3.06 3.27 -3.18
N ALA A 154 3.05 4.06 -4.26
CA ALA A 154 4.25 4.67 -4.80
C ALA A 154 4.97 5.58 -3.80
N ASP A 155 6.30 5.57 -3.86
CA ASP A 155 7.22 6.48 -3.16
C ASP A 155 8.07 7.24 -4.22
N SER A 156 7.53 7.31 -5.44
CA SER A 156 8.16 7.93 -6.61
C SER A 156 7.98 9.45 -6.63
N GLU A 157 8.64 10.08 -7.59
CA GLU A 157 8.47 11.52 -7.82
C GLU A 157 7.03 11.86 -8.25
N PRO A 158 6.46 13.00 -7.80
CA PRO A 158 5.08 13.39 -8.11
C PRO A 158 4.74 13.37 -9.60
N LEU A 159 5.69 13.78 -10.45
CA LEU A 159 5.51 13.77 -11.90
C LEU A 159 5.26 12.37 -12.46
N LEU A 160 5.93 11.35 -11.92
CA LEU A 160 5.75 9.96 -12.34
C LEU A 160 4.37 9.42 -11.93
N GLU A 161 3.92 9.78 -10.73
CA GLU A 161 2.57 9.45 -10.26
C GLU A 161 1.51 10.10 -11.14
N GLU A 162 1.68 11.39 -11.49
CA GLU A 162 0.79 12.12 -12.38
C GLU A 162 0.76 11.49 -13.77
N LEU A 163 1.92 11.10 -14.32
CA LEU A 163 2.04 10.41 -15.60
C LEU A 163 1.26 9.09 -15.60
N PHE A 164 1.40 8.27 -14.54
CA PHE A 164 0.66 7.01 -14.43
C PHE A 164 -0.85 7.20 -14.33
N GLN A 165 -1.32 8.37 -13.87
CA GLN A 165 -2.73 8.72 -13.82
C GLN A 165 -3.20 9.46 -15.06
N TYR A 166 -2.29 9.88 -15.96
CA TYR A 166 -2.64 10.64 -17.15
C TYR A 166 -3.61 9.89 -18.04
N ARG A 167 -4.69 10.59 -18.49
CA ARG A 167 -5.69 10.07 -19.41
C ARG A 167 -5.67 10.87 -20.70
N PHE A 168 -5.51 10.17 -21.82
CA PHE A 168 -5.54 10.80 -23.15
C PHE A 168 -6.94 11.39 -23.43
N ARG A 169 -6.99 12.71 -23.63
CA ARG A 169 -8.26 13.46 -23.83
C ARG A 169 -8.48 13.88 -25.26
N HIS A 170 -7.42 14.02 -26.08
CA HIS A 170 -7.50 14.48 -27.45
C HIS A 170 -8.10 13.42 -28.37
N ASP A 171 -8.71 13.87 -29.49
CA ASP A 171 -9.23 12.98 -30.56
C ASP A 171 -8.07 12.26 -31.22
N SER A 172 -7.85 11.05 -30.81
CA SER A 172 -6.83 10.13 -31.29
C SER A 172 -7.27 8.70 -30.97
N HIS A 173 -6.63 7.72 -31.56
CA HIS A 173 -6.86 6.31 -31.23
C HIS A 173 -6.62 5.99 -29.73
N LEU A 174 -5.84 6.81 -29.04
CA LEU A 174 -5.58 6.68 -27.60
C LEU A 174 -6.64 7.34 -26.72
N LYS A 175 -7.62 8.05 -27.28
CA LYS A 175 -8.64 8.78 -26.50
C LYS A 175 -9.31 7.88 -25.45
N GLY A 176 -9.32 8.36 -24.21
CA GLY A 176 -9.89 7.68 -23.05
C GLY A 176 -9.00 6.55 -22.47
N HIS A 177 -7.89 6.20 -23.11
CA HIS A 177 -6.90 5.35 -22.47
C HIS A 177 -6.17 6.10 -21.35
N ASN A 178 -5.70 5.34 -20.36
CA ASN A 178 -4.84 5.84 -19.31
C ASN A 178 -3.41 5.37 -19.59
N PHE A 179 -2.41 6.26 -19.42
CA PHE A 179 -1.01 5.95 -19.68
C PHE A 179 -0.53 4.75 -18.85
N GLY A 180 -0.78 4.74 -17.53
CA GLY A 180 -0.34 3.63 -16.68
C GLY A 180 -0.97 2.29 -17.05
N ASN A 181 -2.23 2.29 -17.54
CA ASN A 181 -2.84 1.07 -18.07
C ASN A 181 -2.11 0.57 -19.32
N LEU A 182 -1.78 1.47 -20.25
CA LEU A 182 -0.97 1.15 -21.44
C LEU A 182 0.40 0.63 -21.03
N PHE A 183 1.05 1.29 -20.09
CA PHE A 183 2.39 0.91 -19.61
C PHE A 183 2.41 -0.52 -19.06
N ILE A 184 1.47 -0.87 -18.17
CA ILE A 184 1.36 -2.24 -17.61
C ILE A 184 1.05 -3.25 -18.72
N THR A 185 0.17 -2.91 -19.68
CA THR A 185 -0.17 -3.77 -20.81
C THR A 185 1.06 -4.04 -21.69
N VAL A 186 1.83 -3.00 -22.04
CA VAL A 186 3.05 -3.14 -22.83
C VAL A 186 4.09 -3.97 -22.07
N LEU A 187 4.30 -3.72 -20.78
CA LEU A 187 5.19 -4.54 -19.97
C LEU A 187 4.75 -6.00 -19.93
N SER A 188 3.45 -6.28 -19.89
CA SER A 188 2.94 -7.65 -19.95
C SER A 188 3.28 -8.35 -21.28
N GLN A 189 3.22 -7.61 -22.40
CA GLN A 189 3.65 -8.14 -23.69
C GLN A 189 5.16 -8.38 -23.76
N VAL A 190 5.95 -7.44 -23.24
CA VAL A 190 7.43 -7.54 -23.25
C VAL A 190 7.93 -8.66 -22.35
N THR A 191 7.34 -8.82 -21.17
CA THR A 191 7.75 -9.87 -20.21
C THR A 191 7.09 -11.22 -20.45
N GLY A 192 6.04 -11.26 -21.27
CA GLY A 192 5.22 -12.45 -21.52
C GLY A 192 4.38 -12.89 -20.33
N ASP A 193 4.35 -12.10 -19.24
CA ASP A 193 3.71 -12.47 -17.97
C ASP A 193 3.18 -11.23 -17.25
N PHE A 194 1.91 -11.29 -16.82
CA PHE A 194 1.25 -10.15 -16.19
C PHE A 194 1.76 -9.88 -14.76
N GLU A 195 2.08 -10.91 -13.98
CA GLU A 195 2.66 -10.73 -12.64
C GLU A 195 4.05 -10.09 -12.72
N LYS A 196 4.88 -10.51 -13.70
CA LYS A 196 6.16 -9.87 -13.96
C LYS A 196 5.97 -8.40 -14.33
N ALA A 197 5.00 -8.09 -15.18
CA ALA A 197 4.68 -6.70 -15.54
C ALA A 197 4.32 -5.85 -14.32
N ILE A 198 3.53 -6.37 -13.39
CA ILE A 198 3.21 -5.71 -12.12
C ILE A 198 4.48 -5.50 -11.28
N LYS A 199 5.33 -6.53 -11.15
CA LYS A 199 6.58 -6.46 -10.40
C LYS A 199 7.55 -5.42 -10.99
N GLU A 200 7.68 -5.35 -12.30
CA GLU A 200 8.52 -4.33 -12.96
C GLU A 200 7.90 -2.92 -12.83
N SER A 201 6.59 -2.76 -12.96
CA SER A 201 5.89 -1.50 -12.70
C SER A 201 6.09 -1.04 -11.24
N SER A 202 6.10 -1.97 -10.30
CA SER A 202 6.35 -1.72 -8.87
C SER A 202 7.74 -1.14 -8.63
N LYS A 203 8.75 -1.63 -9.35
CA LYS A 203 10.13 -1.09 -9.27
C LYS A 203 10.21 0.33 -9.83
N VAL A 204 9.56 0.59 -10.99
CA VAL A 204 9.53 1.92 -11.60
C VAL A 204 8.89 2.95 -10.68
N LEU A 205 7.80 2.60 -10.01
CA LEU A 205 7.10 3.46 -9.07
C LEU A 205 7.69 3.45 -7.65
N ALA A 206 8.72 2.62 -7.40
CA ALA A 206 9.34 2.46 -6.08
C ALA A 206 8.30 2.23 -4.98
N ILE A 207 7.33 1.32 -5.18
CA ILE A 207 6.22 1.14 -4.25
C ILE A 207 6.68 0.59 -2.88
N ARG A 208 5.92 0.95 -1.84
CA ARG A 208 6.03 0.34 -0.51
C ARG A 208 5.05 -0.82 -0.39
N GLY A 209 5.56 -2.05 -0.27
CA GLY A 209 4.75 -3.26 -0.28
C GLY A 209 4.65 -3.91 -1.66
N GLN A 210 3.57 -4.60 -1.92
CA GLN A 210 3.33 -5.30 -3.19
C GLN A 210 1.86 -5.26 -3.61
N VAL A 211 1.62 -5.35 -4.91
CA VAL A 211 0.29 -5.46 -5.52
C VAL A 211 0.20 -6.78 -6.26
N ILE A 212 -0.83 -7.57 -5.97
CA ILE A 212 -1.03 -8.91 -6.50
C ILE A 212 -2.44 -9.01 -7.08
N PRO A 213 -2.64 -9.55 -8.29
CA PRO A 213 -3.97 -9.87 -8.79
C PRO A 213 -4.58 -11.02 -7.98
N SER A 214 -5.88 -10.97 -7.69
CA SER A 214 -6.57 -12.05 -6.98
C SER A 214 -6.51 -13.38 -7.73
N THR A 215 -6.54 -13.31 -9.06
CA THR A 215 -6.36 -14.44 -9.97
C THR A 215 -5.75 -13.96 -11.29
N LEU A 216 -5.09 -14.85 -12.01
CA LEU A 216 -4.65 -14.61 -13.40
C LEU A 216 -5.66 -15.11 -14.43
N SER A 217 -6.72 -15.80 -14.01
CA SER A 217 -7.78 -16.27 -14.89
C SER A 217 -8.53 -15.08 -15.51
N ASN A 218 -8.94 -15.23 -16.75
CA ASN A 218 -9.76 -14.23 -17.45
C ASN A 218 -11.22 -14.34 -16.98
N VAL A 219 -11.53 -13.75 -15.82
CA VAL A 219 -12.84 -13.86 -15.18
C VAL A 219 -13.81 -12.77 -15.64
N ILE A 220 -15.09 -13.11 -15.76
CA ILE A 220 -16.20 -12.21 -15.98
C ILE A 220 -17.08 -12.23 -14.75
N LEU A 221 -17.43 -11.07 -14.21
CA LEU A 221 -18.39 -10.94 -13.12
C LEU A 221 -19.81 -11.06 -13.68
N GLU A 222 -20.63 -11.89 -13.06
CA GLU A 222 -22.04 -12.07 -13.38
C GLU A 222 -22.87 -11.78 -12.13
N ALA A 223 -23.94 -10.99 -12.26
CA ALA A 223 -24.87 -10.68 -11.17
C ALA A 223 -26.25 -11.21 -11.48
N ARG A 224 -26.86 -11.94 -10.54
CA ARG A 224 -28.26 -12.32 -10.56
C ARG A 224 -29.04 -11.37 -9.66
N PHE A 225 -30.03 -10.72 -10.21
CA PHE A 225 -30.93 -9.82 -9.50
C PHE A 225 -32.12 -10.59 -8.90
N GLU A 226 -32.86 -9.95 -7.99
CA GLU A 226 -34.04 -10.55 -7.33
C GLU A 226 -35.17 -10.86 -8.32
N ASP A 227 -35.29 -10.07 -9.39
CA ASP A 227 -36.25 -10.28 -10.49
C ASP A 227 -35.85 -11.46 -11.40
N GLY A 228 -34.75 -12.15 -11.13
CA GLY A 228 -34.23 -13.27 -11.91
C GLY A 228 -33.30 -12.87 -13.05
N LYS A 229 -33.18 -11.57 -13.39
CA LYS A 229 -32.31 -11.07 -14.46
C LYS A 229 -30.84 -11.41 -14.16
N LEU A 230 -30.14 -11.90 -15.18
CA LEU A 230 -28.69 -12.15 -15.11
C LEU A 230 -27.97 -11.12 -15.98
N ILE A 231 -27.06 -10.38 -15.34
CA ILE A 231 -26.23 -9.36 -16.00
C ILE A 231 -24.78 -9.81 -15.94
N LYS A 232 -24.07 -9.71 -17.07
CA LYS A 232 -22.66 -10.06 -17.23
C LYS A 232 -21.83 -8.81 -17.49
N GLY A 233 -20.70 -8.70 -16.80
CA GLY A 233 -19.76 -7.60 -16.88
C GLY A 233 -19.93 -6.60 -15.75
N GLU A 234 -18.81 -6.25 -15.13
CA GLU A 234 -18.70 -5.34 -13.99
C GLU A 234 -19.32 -3.97 -14.31
N SER A 235 -18.94 -3.38 -15.45
CA SER A 235 -19.40 -2.06 -15.89
C SER A 235 -20.92 -2.00 -16.14
N ARG A 236 -21.54 -3.10 -16.51
CA ARG A 236 -22.99 -3.19 -16.71
C ARG A 236 -23.75 -3.43 -15.41
N ILE A 237 -23.14 -4.17 -14.49
CA ILE A 237 -23.73 -4.41 -13.17
C ILE A 237 -23.83 -3.10 -12.40
N SER A 238 -22.81 -2.26 -12.49
CA SER A 238 -22.76 -0.94 -11.84
C SER A 238 -23.58 0.16 -12.56
N ASP A 239 -24.17 -0.12 -13.72
CA ASP A 239 -24.99 0.88 -14.42
C ASP A 239 -26.42 0.96 -13.84
N SER A 240 -26.62 1.92 -12.93
CA SER A 240 -27.90 2.16 -12.26
C SER A 240 -29.07 2.53 -13.22
N ARG A 241 -28.76 2.93 -14.46
CA ARG A 241 -29.79 3.24 -15.47
C ARG A 241 -30.42 1.98 -16.04
N GLU A 242 -29.65 0.89 -16.15
CA GLU A 242 -30.11 -0.40 -16.62
C GLU A 242 -30.67 -1.29 -15.48
N ASN A 243 -30.28 -1.03 -14.24
CA ASN A 243 -30.49 -1.91 -13.10
C ASN A 243 -31.22 -1.19 -11.97
N LYS A 244 -32.49 -1.53 -11.76
CA LYS A 244 -33.35 -0.97 -10.69
C LYS A 244 -33.66 -1.98 -9.58
N GLY A 245 -33.17 -3.20 -9.67
CA GLY A 245 -33.42 -4.27 -8.69
C GLY A 245 -32.25 -4.47 -7.74
N ARG A 246 -32.49 -5.19 -6.64
CA ARG A 246 -31.42 -5.62 -5.73
C ARG A 246 -30.64 -6.79 -6.34
N ILE A 247 -29.33 -6.76 -6.16
CA ILE A 247 -28.46 -7.90 -6.50
C ILE A 247 -28.71 -8.99 -5.47
N ARG A 248 -29.15 -10.16 -5.94
CA ARG A 248 -29.33 -11.34 -5.10
C ARG A 248 -28.01 -12.06 -4.84
N ARG A 249 -27.21 -12.24 -5.90
CA ARG A 249 -25.91 -12.91 -5.81
C ARG A 249 -25.04 -12.60 -7.02
N VAL A 250 -23.72 -12.58 -6.80
CA VAL A 250 -22.73 -12.47 -7.87
C VAL A 250 -21.90 -13.76 -8.01
N TYR A 251 -21.34 -13.97 -9.19
CA TYR A 251 -20.58 -15.15 -9.57
C TYR A 251 -19.39 -14.74 -10.42
N LEU A 252 -18.32 -15.54 -10.40
CA LEU A 252 -17.24 -15.45 -11.38
C LEU A 252 -17.42 -16.50 -12.46
N ASN A 253 -17.14 -16.15 -13.68
CA ASN A 253 -17.11 -17.03 -14.83
C ASN A 253 -15.71 -16.98 -15.48
N PRO A 254 -14.91 -18.06 -15.46
CA PRO A 254 -15.21 -19.41 -14.94
C PRO A 254 -15.23 -19.46 -13.39
N PRO A 255 -16.06 -20.36 -12.80
CA PRO A 255 -16.24 -20.46 -11.35
C PRO A 255 -15.09 -21.17 -10.62
N ASP A 256 -14.21 -21.84 -11.34
CA ASP A 256 -13.07 -22.59 -10.82
C ASP A 256 -11.75 -21.80 -10.88
N SER A 257 -11.85 -20.50 -11.11
CA SER A 257 -10.70 -19.58 -11.09
C SER A 257 -9.95 -19.66 -9.76
N ARG A 258 -8.63 -19.87 -9.83
CA ARG A 258 -7.79 -20.04 -8.63
C ARG A 258 -7.03 -18.77 -8.29
N PRO A 259 -6.75 -18.53 -6.99
CA PRO A 259 -5.93 -17.40 -6.57
C PRO A 259 -4.46 -17.59 -7.01
N THR A 260 -3.73 -16.50 -7.06
CA THR A 260 -2.27 -16.57 -7.22
C THR A 260 -1.63 -17.19 -5.96
N GLN A 261 -0.51 -17.87 -6.13
CA GLN A 261 0.20 -18.50 -5.00
C GLN A 261 0.70 -17.45 -4.01
N GLU A 262 1.13 -16.29 -4.52
CA GLU A 262 1.56 -15.16 -3.70
C GLU A 262 0.42 -14.61 -2.84
N ALA A 263 -0.81 -14.56 -3.36
CA ALA A 263 -1.98 -14.12 -2.57
C ALA A 263 -2.26 -15.08 -1.40
N LEU A 264 -2.23 -16.39 -1.63
CA LEU A 264 -2.41 -17.39 -0.58
C LEU A 264 -1.31 -17.31 0.48
N THR A 265 -0.07 -17.14 0.06
CA THR A 265 1.08 -16.97 0.97
C THR A 265 0.93 -15.72 1.83
N ALA A 266 0.58 -14.59 1.20
CA ALA A 266 0.38 -13.33 1.91
C ALA A 266 -0.76 -13.43 2.97
N ILE A 267 -1.88 -14.08 2.63
CA ILE A 267 -3.01 -14.29 3.56
C ILE A 267 -2.58 -15.18 4.74
N LYS A 268 -1.82 -16.23 4.49
CA LYS A 268 -1.32 -17.15 5.53
C LYS A 268 -0.37 -16.45 6.50
N GLU A 269 0.44 -15.52 6.01
CA GLU A 269 1.48 -14.83 6.79
C GLU A 269 1.01 -13.49 7.36
N ALA A 270 -0.22 -13.08 7.10
CA ALA A 270 -0.75 -11.79 7.53
C ALA A 270 -0.90 -11.70 9.05
N ASP A 271 -0.66 -10.49 9.59
CA ASP A 271 -1.05 -10.10 10.95
C ASP A 271 -2.47 -9.48 10.93
N ALA A 272 -2.84 -8.84 9.79
CA ALA A 272 -4.19 -8.33 9.54
C ALA A 272 -4.63 -8.55 8.10
N ILE A 273 -5.92 -8.89 7.91
CA ILE A 273 -6.59 -8.96 6.62
C ILE A 273 -7.72 -7.95 6.62
N ILE A 274 -7.74 -7.05 5.62
CA ILE A 274 -8.71 -5.97 5.51
C ILE A 274 -9.50 -6.17 4.21
N LEU A 275 -10.81 -6.28 4.32
CA LEU A 275 -11.73 -6.34 3.19
C LEU A 275 -12.24 -4.94 2.89
N GLY A 276 -12.01 -4.45 1.69
CA GLY A 276 -12.39 -3.09 1.27
C GLY A 276 -11.46 -1.98 1.81
N PRO A 277 -11.89 -0.71 1.78
CA PRO A 277 -13.15 -0.23 1.22
C PRO A 277 -13.22 -0.36 -0.30
N GLY A 278 -14.41 -0.39 -0.84
CA GLY A 278 -14.67 -0.50 -2.30
C GLY A 278 -16.10 -0.91 -2.58
N SER A 279 -16.50 -0.88 -3.85
CA SER A 279 -17.82 -1.37 -4.28
C SER A 279 -18.03 -2.80 -3.81
N LEU A 280 -19.15 -3.04 -3.13
CA LEU A 280 -19.41 -4.31 -2.46
C LEU A 280 -19.38 -5.49 -3.43
N TYR A 281 -20.21 -5.40 -4.47
CA TYR A 281 -20.43 -6.50 -5.43
C TYR A 281 -19.40 -6.54 -6.56
N THR A 282 -18.76 -5.41 -6.86
CA THR A 282 -17.86 -5.32 -8.01
C THR A 282 -16.38 -5.21 -7.66
N SER A 283 -16.04 -4.84 -6.41
CA SER A 283 -14.64 -4.72 -5.98
C SER A 283 -14.26 -5.61 -4.81
N VAL A 284 -15.15 -5.85 -3.83
CA VAL A 284 -14.83 -6.66 -2.64
C VAL A 284 -15.17 -8.13 -2.85
N ILE A 285 -16.45 -8.44 -3.07
CA ILE A 285 -16.93 -9.83 -3.19
C ILE A 285 -16.24 -10.60 -4.31
N PRO A 286 -15.92 -10.03 -5.51
CA PRO A 286 -15.27 -10.80 -6.57
C PRO A 286 -13.93 -11.43 -6.17
N ASN A 287 -13.17 -10.81 -5.28
CA ASN A 287 -11.94 -11.41 -4.76
C ASN A 287 -12.23 -12.65 -3.91
N LEU A 288 -13.30 -12.60 -3.13
CA LEU A 288 -13.71 -13.68 -2.22
C LEU A 288 -14.32 -14.88 -2.97
N LEU A 289 -14.81 -14.65 -4.19
CA LEU A 289 -15.36 -15.69 -5.06
C LEU A 289 -14.28 -16.51 -5.79
N VAL A 290 -13.03 -16.05 -5.80
CA VAL A 290 -11.92 -16.84 -6.34
C VAL A 290 -11.77 -18.10 -5.49
N LYS A 291 -11.84 -19.27 -6.13
CA LYS A 291 -11.94 -20.57 -5.46
C LYS A 291 -10.77 -20.84 -4.51
N GLY A 292 -11.03 -20.94 -3.22
CA GLY A 292 -10.03 -21.14 -2.17
C GLY A 292 -9.62 -19.86 -1.44
N MET A 293 -10.04 -18.67 -1.92
CA MET A 293 -9.71 -17.38 -1.29
C MET A 293 -10.43 -17.20 0.06
N ALA A 294 -11.73 -17.45 0.10
CA ALA A 294 -12.50 -17.33 1.34
C ALA A 294 -12.02 -18.33 2.40
N GLU A 295 -11.72 -19.56 2.01
CA GLU A 295 -11.18 -20.61 2.88
C GLU A 295 -9.80 -20.22 3.44
N ALA A 296 -8.94 -19.63 2.60
CA ALA A 296 -7.63 -19.15 3.04
C ALA A 296 -7.77 -18.02 4.09
N ILE A 297 -8.70 -17.08 3.88
CA ILE A 297 -8.97 -15.99 4.82
C ILE A 297 -9.55 -16.55 6.13
N LEU A 298 -10.53 -17.46 6.06
CA LEU A 298 -11.15 -18.08 7.23
C LEU A 298 -10.11 -18.81 8.09
N SER A 299 -9.20 -19.55 7.47
CA SER A 299 -8.17 -20.33 8.16
C SER A 299 -6.97 -19.50 8.66
N SER A 300 -6.84 -18.24 8.24
CA SER A 300 -5.77 -17.37 8.68
C SER A 300 -5.93 -16.95 10.15
N PRO A 301 -4.84 -16.94 10.97
CA PRO A 301 -4.87 -16.43 12.34
C PRO A 301 -4.92 -14.91 12.43
N ALA A 302 -4.80 -14.20 11.31
CA ALA A 302 -4.81 -12.75 11.23
C ALA A 302 -6.12 -12.15 11.79
N ILE A 303 -6.05 -10.92 12.31
CA ILE A 303 -7.25 -10.13 12.57
C ILE A 303 -7.93 -9.80 11.23
N LYS A 304 -9.22 -10.05 11.15
CA LYS A 304 -10.01 -9.84 9.93
C LYS A 304 -10.95 -8.67 10.11
N ILE A 305 -10.85 -7.69 9.23
CA ILE A 305 -11.55 -6.42 9.33
C ILE A 305 -12.29 -6.16 8.01
N TYR A 306 -13.58 -5.82 8.10
CA TYR A 306 -14.32 -5.25 6.98
C TYR A 306 -14.45 -3.74 7.14
N VAL A 307 -14.14 -2.98 6.10
CA VAL A 307 -14.34 -1.52 6.05
C VAL A 307 -15.59 -1.25 5.22
N CYS A 308 -16.68 -0.91 5.91
CA CYS A 308 -17.96 -0.63 5.27
C CYS A 308 -17.93 0.71 4.53
N ASN A 309 -18.58 0.78 3.37
CA ASN A 309 -18.68 2.00 2.58
C ASN A 309 -19.38 3.13 3.36
N VAL A 310 -18.96 4.37 3.12
CA VAL A 310 -19.60 5.57 3.72
C VAL A 310 -20.96 5.86 3.08
N MET A 311 -21.06 5.64 1.76
CA MET A 311 -22.25 5.89 0.96
C MET A 311 -22.71 4.60 0.28
N THR A 312 -24.00 4.48 0.07
CA THR A 312 -24.56 3.46 -0.83
C THR A 312 -24.14 3.75 -2.28
N GLN A 313 -24.13 2.74 -3.11
CA GLN A 313 -23.79 2.86 -4.52
C GLN A 313 -25.06 2.54 -5.34
N PRO A 314 -25.58 3.52 -6.13
CA PRO A 314 -26.76 3.33 -6.94
C PRO A 314 -26.58 2.17 -7.93
N GLY A 315 -27.60 1.31 -8.01
CA GLY A 315 -27.59 0.10 -8.84
C GLY A 315 -26.90 -1.12 -8.23
N GLU A 316 -26.18 -0.95 -7.09
CA GLU A 316 -25.56 -2.07 -6.38
C GLU A 316 -26.11 -2.25 -4.94
N THR A 317 -26.08 -1.17 -4.14
CA THR A 317 -26.38 -1.23 -2.70
C THR A 317 -27.44 -0.21 -2.29
N ASP A 318 -28.43 0.00 -3.15
CA ASP A 318 -29.54 0.92 -2.89
C ASP A 318 -30.26 0.56 -1.59
N GLY A 319 -30.29 1.52 -0.67
CA GLY A 319 -30.95 1.35 0.63
C GLY A 319 -30.27 0.38 1.61
N TYR A 320 -29.05 -0.07 1.32
CA TYR A 320 -28.31 -0.98 2.23
C TYR A 320 -27.88 -0.26 3.51
N THR A 321 -28.05 -0.96 4.62
CA THR A 321 -27.43 -0.65 5.90
C THR A 321 -26.05 -1.32 6.02
N ALA A 322 -25.31 -1.05 7.09
CA ALA A 322 -24.03 -1.71 7.34
C ALA A 322 -24.19 -3.23 7.55
N ALA A 323 -25.30 -3.67 8.16
CA ALA A 323 -25.62 -5.09 8.28
C ALA A 323 -25.97 -5.71 6.93
N ASP A 324 -26.70 -5.02 6.05
CA ASP A 324 -27.00 -5.54 4.70
C ASP A 324 -25.72 -5.76 3.88
N HIS A 325 -24.73 -4.85 3.98
CA HIS A 325 -23.41 -5.04 3.38
C HIS A 325 -22.71 -6.29 3.93
N THR A 326 -22.79 -6.50 5.23
CA THR A 326 -22.21 -7.66 5.92
C THR A 326 -22.90 -8.96 5.50
N GLU A 327 -24.24 -8.98 5.50
CA GLU A 327 -25.03 -10.13 5.04
C GLU A 327 -24.72 -10.52 3.61
N ALA A 328 -24.56 -9.52 2.73
CA ALA A 328 -24.18 -9.79 1.34
C ALA A 328 -22.83 -10.49 1.24
N ILE A 329 -21.82 -10.11 2.06
CA ILE A 329 -20.53 -10.82 2.09
C ILE A 329 -20.72 -12.23 2.65
N PHE A 330 -21.44 -12.39 3.76
CA PHE A 330 -21.68 -13.70 4.37
C PHE A 330 -22.47 -14.66 3.47
N LEU A 331 -23.38 -14.15 2.65
CA LEU A 331 -24.10 -14.93 1.66
C LEU A 331 -23.15 -15.59 0.63
N HIS A 332 -22.01 -14.95 0.34
CA HIS A 332 -21.05 -15.44 -0.67
C HIS A 332 -19.90 -16.26 -0.07
N THR A 333 -19.58 -16.09 1.22
CA THR A 333 -18.38 -16.67 1.85
C THR A 333 -18.69 -17.57 3.06
N GLY A 334 -19.90 -17.44 3.60
CA GLY A 334 -20.21 -17.93 4.94
C GLY A 334 -19.90 -16.91 6.04
N PRO A 335 -20.48 -17.10 7.24
CA PRO A 335 -20.22 -16.24 8.41
C PRO A 335 -18.79 -16.41 8.92
N GLY A 336 -18.27 -15.38 9.64
CA GLY A 336 -16.95 -15.43 10.28
C GLY A 336 -15.77 -15.09 9.37
N ILE A 337 -16.01 -14.62 8.15
CA ILE A 337 -14.94 -14.18 7.23
C ILE A 337 -14.20 -12.94 7.75
N PHE A 338 -14.77 -12.19 8.69
CA PHE A 338 -14.15 -11.10 9.44
C PHE A 338 -14.74 -10.99 10.86
N ASP A 339 -13.96 -10.40 11.77
CA ASP A 339 -14.28 -10.26 13.20
C ASP A 339 -14.74 -8.84 13.53
N TYR A 340 -14.26 -7.86 12.79
CA TYR A 340 -14.48 -6.44 13.01
C TYR A 340 -15.11 -5.80 11.79
N VAL A 341 -16.06 -4.88 12.05
CA VAL A 341 -16.57 -3.97 11.02
C VAL A 341 -16.30 -2.53 11.40
N ILE A 342 -15.63 -1.78 10.52
CA ILE A 342 -15.39 -0.35 10.70
C ILE A 342 -16.46 0.40 9.93
N VAL A 343 -17.18 1.28 10.61
CA VAL A 343 -18.28 2.09 10.04
C VAL A 343 -18.08 3.57 10.33
N ASN A 344 -18.48 4.40 9.38
CA ASN A 344 -18.40 5.84 9.51
C ASN A 344 -19.59 6.39 10.28
N MET A 345 -19.34 7.07 11.43
CA MET A 345 -20.37 7.78 12.19
C MET A 345 -20.43 9.29 11.92
N GLU A 346 -19.55 9.82 11.08
CA GLU A 346 -19.50 11.24 10.76
C GLU A 346 -20.63 11.62 9.78
N LYS A 347 -21.33 12.73 10.09
CA LYS A 347 -22.37 13.24 9.20
C LYS A 347 -21.75 13.81 7.93
N VAL A 348 -22.26 13.40 6.79
CA VAL A 348 -21.87 13.94 5.49
C VAL A 348 -22.25 15.43 5.41
N PRO A 349 -21.34 16.33 5.02
CA PRO A 349 -21.64 17.74 4.84
C PRO A 349 -22.81 17.96 3.86
N ARG A 350 -23.72 18.88 4.18
CA ARG A 350 -24.97 19.09 3.40
C ARG A 350 -24.74 19.37 1.91
N TYR A 351 -23.68 20.10 1.57
CA TYR A 351 -23.38 20.42 0.17
C TYR A 351 -22.94 19.18 -0.63
N LEU A 352 -22.21 18.24 -0.02
CA LEU A 352 -21.86 16.96 -0.64
C LEU A 352 -23.09 16.04 -0.68
N LEU A 353 -23.85 15.99 0.41
CA LEU A 353 -25.03 15.14 0.51
C LEU A 353 -26.01 15.37 -0.64
N ARG A 354 -26.32 16.63 -0.98
CA ARG A 354 -27.19 16.97 -2.11
C ARG A 354 -26.70 16.38 -3.43
N LYS A 355 -25.41 16.55 -3.73
CA LYS A 355 -24.81 16.01 -4.96
C LYS A 355 -24.97 14.50 -5.07
N TYR A 356 -24.72 13.78 -3.97
CA TYR A 356 -24.86 12.32 -3.94
C TYR A 356 -26.31 11.86 -4.01
N GLN A 357 -27.23 12.62 -3.37
CA GLN A 357 -28.67 12.33 -3.44
C GLN A 357 -29.26 12.51 -4.85
N GLU A 358 -28.77 13.49 -5.62
CA GLU A 358 -29.12 13.67 -7.04
C GLU A 358 -28.69 12.46 -7.89
N GLU A 359 -27.62 11.78 -7.50
CA GLU A 359 -27.14 10.54 -8.11
C GLU A 359 -27.81 9.28 -7.53
N GLY A 360 -28.69 9.41 -6.50
CA GLY A 360 -29.37 8.30 -5.85
C GLY A 360 -28.56 7.64 -4.71
N ALA A 361 -27.39 8.17 -4.34
CA ALA A 361 -26.56 7.62 -3.27
C ALA A 361 -26.93 8.25 -1.91
N HIS A 362 -26.94 7.43 -0.87
CA HIS A 362 -27.26 7.83 0.50
C HIS A 362 -26.18 7.39 1.48
N PRO A 363 -25.98 8.09 2.64
CA PRO A 363 -25.12 7.60 3.69
C PRO A 363 -25.59 6.22 4.18
N VAL A 364 -24.63 5.31 4.36
CA VAL A 364 -24.93 3.99 4.91
C VAL A 364 -25.38 4.12 6.37
N VAL A 365 -26.53 3.56 6.67
CA VAL A 365 -27.11 3.55 8.02
C VAL A 365 -26.41 2.49 8.86
N ILE A 366 -26.03 2.84 10.09
CA ILE A 366 -25.39 1.93 11.03
C ILE A 366 -26.48 1.27 11.89
N ASP A 367 -26.79 0.05 11.59
CA ASP A 367 -27.70 -0.81 12.35
C ASP A 367 -26.90 -1.73 13.31
N GLU A 368 -26.23 -1.09 14.27
CA GLU A 368 -25.28 -1.72 15.18
C GLU A 368 -25.81 -2.98 15.85
N LYS A 369 -27.10 -2.97 16.27
CA LYS A 369 -27.71 -4.12 16.94
C LYS A 369 -27.65 -5.38 16.06
N ARG A 370 -28.01 -5.26 14.77
CA ARG A 370 -27.91 -6.40 13.83
C ARG A 370 -26.47 -6.88 13.65
N LEU A 371 -25.52 -5.95 13.54
CA LEU A 371 -24.10 -6.31 13.42
C LEU A 371 -23.59 -7.08 14.66
N LEU A 372 -24.00 -6.66 15.88
CA LEU A 372 -23.65 -7.37 17.10
C LEU A 372 -24.31 -8.75 17.17
N GLU A 373 -25.57 -8.88 16.73
CA GLU A 373 -26.29 -10.16 16.62
C GLU A 373 -25.62 -11.13 15.62
N MET A 374 -24.89 -10.61 14.63
CA MET A 374 -24.06 -11.39 13.72
C MET A 374 -22.71 -11.82 14.33
N GLY A 375 -22.43 -11.45 15.60
CA GLY A 375 -21.20 -11.78 16.31
C GLY A 375 -20.02 -10.86 15.99
N LEU A 376 -20.25 -9.69 15.39
CA LEU A 376 -19.20 -8.76 14.97
C LEU A 376 -18.88 -7.72 16.03
N LYS A 377 -17.63 -7.28 16.08
CA LYS A 377 -17.18 -6.12 16.85
C LYS A 377 -17.26 -4.87 15.98
N VAL A 378 -18.10 -3.91 16.39
CA VAL A 378 -18.39 -2.70 15.61
C VAL A 378 -17.49 -1.55 16.05
N ILE A 379 -16.71 -0.99 15.14
CA ILE A 379 -15.86 0.19 15.34
C ILE A 379 -16.52 1.38 14.65
N LYS A 380 -17.01 2.34 15.43
CA LYS A 380 -17.67 3.56 14.94
C LYS A 380 -16.73 4.74 15.07
N GLU A 381 -16.34 5.32 13.93
CA GLU A 381 -15.38 6.42 13.92
C GLU A 381 -15.74 7.49 12.87
N LYS A 382 -15.18 8.69 13.04
CA LYS A 382 -15.33 9.79 12.08
C LYS A 382 -14.32 9.61 10.95
N LEU A 383 -14.77 9.10 9.81
CA LEU A 383 -13.90 8.62 8.74
C LEU A 383 -13.95 9.44 7.45
N ILE A 384 -14.77 10.48 7.35
CA ILE A 384 -14.92 11.26 6.12
C ILE A 384 -13.70 12.17 5.93
N SER A 385 -13.19 12.22 4.68
CA SER A 385 -12.19 13.18 4.25
C SER A 385 -12.84 14.55 3.94
N ASN A 386 -12.11 15.65 4.20
CA ASN A 386 -12.55 17.02 3.90
C ASN A 386 -12.28 17.42 2.43
N THR A 387 -12.59 16.54 1.48
CA THR A 387 -12.41 16.77 0.03
C THR A 387 -13.74 17.02 -0.65
N ASN A 388 -13.72 17.25 -1.97
CA ASN A 388 -14.93 17.44 -2.80
C ASN A 388 -15.73 16.14 -3.02
N TYR A 389 -15.33 15.02 -2.41
CA TYR A 389 -15.99 13.72 -2.49
C TYR A 389 -16.13 13.11 -1.10
N VAL A 390 -17.22 12.36 -0.90
CA VAL A 390 -17.42 11.56 0.31
C VAL A 390 -16.62 10.28 0.18
N ARG A 391 -15.45 10.26 0.80
CA ARG A 391 -14.55 9.11 0.84
C ARG A 391 -13.98 8.94 2.23
N HIS A 392 -13.45 7.78 2.53
CA HIS A 392 -12.69 7.58 3.75
C HIS A 392 -11.46 8.48 3.77
N ASP A 393 -11.17 9.03 4.94
CA ASP A 393 -9.89 9.69 5.21
C ASP A 393 -8.82 8.61 5.40
N SER A 394 -7.83 8.60 4.53
CA SER A 394 -6.77 7.57 4.51
C SER A 394 -6.01 7.50 5.83
N GLY A 395 -5.66 8.67 6.40
CA GLY A 395 -4.90 8.75 7.64
C GLY A 395 -5.71 8.34 8.87
N LYS A 396 -6.99 8.77 8.97
CA LYS A 396 -7.87 8.37 10.07
C LYS A 396 -8.12 6.87 10.04
N LEU A 397 -8.46 6.32 8.87
CA LEU A 397 -8.75 4.89 8.70
C LEU A 397 -7.54 4.02 9.06
N SER A 398 -6.37 4.34 8.51
CA SER A 398 -5.15 3.58 8.80
C SER A 398 -4.74 3.66 10.27
N ARG A 399 -4.90 4.82 10.91
CA ARG A 399 -4.64 4.98 12.36
C ARG A 399 -5.51 4.06 13.21
N ILE A 400 -6.80 3.94 12.88
CA ILE A 400 -7.73 3.07 13.61
C ILE A 400 -7.33 1.61 13.45
N ILE A 401 -7.01 1.19 12.23
CA ILE A 401 -6.56 -0.18 11.95
C ILE A 401 -5.27 -0.48 12.72
N MET A 402 -4.29 0.42 12.68
CA MET A 402 -3.03 0.23 13.40
C MET A 402 -3.23 0.20 14.92
N LYS A 403 -4.11 1.07 15.46
CA LYS A 403 -4.47 1.04 16.88
C LYS A 403 -5.07 -0.32 17.26
N LEU A 404 -5.98 -0.85 16.45
CA LEU A 404 -6.57 -2.17 16.69
C LEU A 404 -5.52 -3.27 16.75
N LEU A 405 -4.49 -3.23 15.88
CA LEU A 405 -3.39 -4.20 15.90
C LEU A 405 -2.54 -4.10 17.18
N VAL A 406 -2.26 -2.87 17.63
CA VAL A 406 -1.55 -2.64 18.90
C VAL A 406 -2.38 -3.18 20.09
N ASP A 407 -3.65 -2.84 20.17
CA ASP A 407 -4.55 -3.24 21.26
C ASP A 407 -4.68 -4.78 21.37
N GLN A 408 -4.51 -5.50 20.27
CA GLN A 408 -4.49 -6.96 20.22
C GLN A 408 -3.09 -7.56 20.44
N LYS A 409 -2.09 -6.75 20.78
CA LYS A 409 -0.68 -7.16 21.03
C LYS A 409 -0.04 -7.92 19.84
N LEU A 410 -0.37 -7.54 18.63
CA LEU A 410 0.21 -8.11 17.41
C LEU A 410 1.42 -7.34 16.90
N ILE A 411 1.68 -6.15 17.46
CA ILE A 411 2.85 -5.30 17.17
C ILE A 411 3.36 -4.62 18.44
#